data_48a950e2aab0a83ba9259a3bff49557f
#
_entry.id   48a950e2aab0a83ba9259a3bff49557f
#
_cell.length_a   1.000
_cell.length_b   1.000
_cell.length_c   1.000
_cell.angle_alpha   90.00
_cell.angle_beta   90.00
_cell.angle_gamma   90.00
#
_symmetry.space_group_name_H-M   'P 1'
#
loop_
_entity.id
_entity.type
_entity.pdbx_description
1 polymer ?
#
loop_
_entity_poly.entity_id
_entity_poly.type
_entity_poly.pdbx_seq_one_letter_code
_entity_poly.pdbx_strand_id
1 'polypeptide(L)' 'MRTWPQAAHISIILVRPQTPGNIGAAARAMHNMGLHRLALVAPAHFPHPEARMMACHAEHLLHQAEVYDSLSAAVATCH' A
#
# COMPACT_ATOMS: atom_id res chain seq x y z
N MET A 1 4.69 14.47 13.35
CA MET A 1 4.86 13.74 12.09
C MET A 1 5.08 14.71 10.94
N ARG A 2 5.96 14.35 10.05
CA ARG A 2 6.32 15.21 8.93
C ARG A 2 5.71 14.68 7.64
N THR A 3 5.09 15.56 6.84
CA THR A 3 4.50 15.20 5.55
C THR A 3 5.29 15.89 4.44
N TRP A 4 5.64 15.14 3.41
CA TRP A 4 6.35 15.67 2.25
C TRP A 4 5.39 16.54 1.41
N PRO A 5 5.86 17.66 0.85
CA PRO A 5 5.00 18.50 0.01
C PRO A 5 4.40 17.77 -1.19
N GLN A 6 5.10 16.78 -1.76
CA GLN A 6 4.61 16.02 -2.89
C GLN A 6 4.03 14.66 -2.50
N ALA A 7 3.68 14.44 -1.23
CA ALA A 7 3.20 13.14 -0.78
C ALA A 7 1.98 12.66 -1.56
N ALA A 8 1.10 13.58 -1.98
CA ALA A 8 -0.10 13.24 -2.74
C ALA A 8 0.22 12.68 -4.13
N HIS A 9 1.42 12.93 -4.65
CA HIS A 9 1.85 12.47 -5.98
C HIS A 9 2.71 11.21 -5.91
N ILE A 10 2.98 10.70 -4.71
CA ILE A 10 3.82 9.53 -4.52
C ILE A 10 2.94 8.31 -4.32
N SER A 11 3.16 7.29 -5.15
CA SER A 11 2.49 6.00 -5.02
C SER A 11 3.51 4.96 -4.61
N ILE A 12 3.13 4.13 -3.63
CA ILE A 12 3.94 2.98 -3.24
C ILE A 12 3.36 1.76 -3.92
N ILE A 13 4.19 1.04 -4.66
CA ILE A 13 3.76 -0.16 -5.39
C ILE A 13 4.51 -1.35 -4.83
N LEU A 14 3.79 -2.32 -4.29
CA LEU A 14 4.36 -3.58 -3.82
C LEU A 14 4.09 -4.65 -4.86
N VAL A 15 5.15 -5.25 -5.38
CA VAL A 15 5.05 -6.24 -6.44
C VAL A 15 5.15 -7.64 -5.83
N ARG A 16 4.08 -8.43 -6.00
CA ARG A 16 3.97 -9.81 -5.54
C ARG A 16 4.33 -9.98 -4.06
N PRO A 17 3.74 -9.17 -3.17
CA PRO A 17 4.00 -9.35 -1.75
C PRO A 17 3.51 -10.72 -1.30
N GLN A 18 4.37 -11.46 -0.61
CA GLN A 18 4.09 -12.84 -0.22
C GLN A 18 3.42 -12.96 1.14
N THR A 19 3.73 -12.04 2.04
CA THR A 19 3.18 -12.09 3.40
C THR A 19 2.26 -10.91 3.64
N PRO A 20 1.03 -11.16 4.15
CA PRO A 20 0.10 -10.05 4.43
C PRO A 20 0.61 -9.12 5.51
N GLY A 21 1.43 -9.61 6.45
CA GLY A 21 2.03 -8.76 7.47
C GLY A 21 2.90 -7.67 6.88
N ASN A 22 3.63 -7.96 5.81
CA ASN A 22 4.47 -6.96 5.14
C ASN A 22 3.64 -5.87 4.47
N ILE A 23 2.47 -6.24 3.94
CA ILE A 23 1.56 -5.26 3.35
C ILE A 23 1.08 -4.30 4.43
N GLY A 24 0.69 -4.82 5.59
CA GLY A 24 0.26 -4.01 6.71
C GLY A 24 1.37 -3.11 7.23
N ALA A 25 2.58 -3.65 7.36
CA ALA A 25 3.73 -2.86 7.82
C ALA A 25 4.06 -1.72 6.85
N ALA A 26 3.92 -1.97 5.54
CA ALA A 26 4.12 -0.93 4.53
C ALA A 26 3.08 0.18 4.68
N ALA A 27 1.80 -0.20 4.88
CA ALA A 27 0.73 0.78 5.08
C ALA A 27 1.01 1.65 6.31
N ARG A 28 1.48 1.03 7.39
CA ARG A 28 1.81 1.75 8.61
C ARG A 28 2.95 2.76 8.37
N ALA A 29 4.00 2.34 7.66
CA ALA A 29 5.10 3.23 7.33
C ALA A 29 4.63 4.38 6.44
N MET A 30 3.80 4.11 5.45
CA MET A 30 3.22 5.13 4.58
C MET A 30 2.44 6.16 5.37
N HIS A 31 1.61 5.70 6.29
CA HIS A 31 0.81 6.59 7.14
C HIS A 31 1.71 7.55 7.92
N ASN A 32 2.80 7.03 8.47
CA ASN A 32 3.75 7.85 9.24
C ASN A 32 4.46 8.87 8.36
N MET A 33 4.58 8.60 7.07
CA MET A 33 5.23 9.51 6.12
C MET A 33 4.25 10.43 5.39
N GLY A 34 2.97 10.29 5.66
CA GLY A 34 1.94 11.08 5.00
C GLY A 34 1.63 10.64 3.58
N LEU A 35 2.01 9.41 3.21
CA LEU A 35 1.72 8.86 1.89
C LEU A 35 0.33 8.19 1.92
N HIS A 36 -0.40 8.30 0.81
CA HIS A 36 -1.80 7.87 0.79
C HIS A 36 -2.12 6.82 -0.27
N ARG A 37 -1.28 6.66 -1.27
CA ARG A 37 -1.61 5.78 -2.38
C ARG A 37 -0.77 4.51 -2.35
N LEU A 38 -1.46 3.39 -2.13
CA LEU A 38 -0.86 2.05 -2.11
C LEU A 38 -1.44 1.23 -3.26
N ALA A 39 -0.57 0.63 -4.05
CA ALA A 39 -0.96 -0.31 -5.10
C ALA A 39 -0.29 -1.66 -4.85
N LEU A 40 -1.02 -2.72 -5.07
CA LEU A 40 -0.54 -4.09 -4.90
C LEU A 40 -0.61 -4.81 -6.23
N VAL A 41 0.51 -5.38 -6.66
CA VAL A 41 0.55 -6.14 -7.91
C VAL A 41 0.61 -7.63 -7.56
N ALA A 42 -0.43 -8.37 -7.96
CA ALA A 42 -0.54 -9.80 -7.76
C ALA A 42 -0.18 -10.25 -6.34
N PRO A 43 -0.81 -9.67 -5.31
CA PRO A 43 -0.53 -10.07 -3.93
C PRO A 43 -0.97 -11.52 -3.70
N ALA A 44 -0.17 -12.29 -2.95
CA ALA A 44 -0.45 -13.68 -2.70
C ALA A 44 -1.64 -13.90 -1.77
N HIS A 45 -1.75 -13.07 -0.73
CA HIS A 45 -2.76 -13.23 0.32
C HIS A 45 -3.33 -11.87 0.74
N PHE A 46 -4.13 -11.28 -0.11
CA PHE A 46 -4.76 -10.01 0.19
C PHE A 46 -6.18 -9.98 -0.39
N PRO A 47 -7.19 -9.53 0.37
CA PRO A 47 -7.09 -9.04 1.75
C PRO A 47 -6.90 -10.17 2.77
N HIS A 48 -6.30 -9.84 3.93
CA HIS A 48 -6.01 -10.81 4.96
C HIS A 48 -6.00 -10.11 6.33
N PRO A 49 -6.54 -10.76 7.40
CA PRO A 49 -6.57 -10.14 8.74
C PRO A 49 -5.20 -9.71 9.26
N GLU A 50 -4.14 -10.45 8.94
CA GLU A 50 -2.79 -10.13 9.39
C GLU A 50 -2.34 -8.77 8.86
N ALA A 51 -2.72 -8.42 7.62
CA ALA A 51 -2.39 -7.12 7.07
C ALA A 51 -3.02 -6.00 7.91
N ARG A 52 -4.28 -6.18 8.31
CA ARG A 52 -4.96 -5.19 9.15
C ARG A 52 -4.29 -5.05 10.51
N MET A 53 -3.92 -6.18 11.12
CA MET A 53 -3.25 -6.18 12.42
C MET A 53 -1.94 -5.40 12.37
N MET A 54 -1.14 -5.64 11.34
CA MET A 54 0.17 -4.99 11.21
C MET A 54 0.06 -3.53 10.77
N ALA A 55 -1.04 -3.15 10.14
CA ALA A 55 -1.24 -1.78 9.70
C ALA A 55 -1.59 -0.84 10.86
N CYS A 56 -2.14 -1.37 11.95
CA CYS A 56 -2.54 -0.58 13.12
C CYS A 56 -3.48 0.57 12.71
N HIS A 57 -3.08 1.82 12.93
CA HIS A 57 -3.88 2.99 12.60
C HIS A 57 -3.96 3.28 11.09
N ALA A 58 -3.21 2.54 10.27
CA ALA A 58 -3.17 2.76 8.83
C ALA A 58 -4.07 1.79 8.07
N GLU A 59 -5.04 1.15 8.74
CA GLU A 59 -5.94 0.20 8.09
C GLU A 59 -6.69 0.83 6.91
N HIS A 60 -7.02 2.11 6.98
CA HIS A 60 -7.71 2.80 5.90
C HIS A 60 -6.93 2.75 4.59
N LEU A 61 -5.59 2.71 4.64
CA LEU A 61 -4.78 2.59 3.42
C LEU A 61 -4.97 1.24 2.76
N LEU A 62 -5.23 0.20 3.55
CA LEU A 62 -5.51 -1.12 3.01
C LEU A 62 -6.86 -1.16 2.30
N HIS A 63 -7.86 -0.47 2.83
CA HIS A 63 -9.19 -0.40 2.21
C HIS A 63 -9.17 0.38 0.91
N GLN A 64 -8.26 1.34 0.78
CA GLN A 64 -8.11 2.18 -0.40
C GLN A 64 -7.07 1.63 -1.39
N ALA A 65 -6.39 0.55 -1.03
CA ALA A 65 -5.35 -0.03 -1.88
C ALA A 65 -5.91 -0.49 -3.22
N GLU A 66 -5.18 -0.20 -4.27
CA GLU A 66 -5.52 -0.66 -5.62
C GLU A 66 -4.81 -1.97 -5.89
N VAL A 67 -5.51 -2.95 -6.45
CA VAL A 67 -4.93 -4.26 -6.74
C VAL A 67 -4.90 -4.47 -8.25
N TYR A 68 -3.74 -4.84 -8.76
CA TYR A 68 -3.52 -5.06 -10.18
C TYR A 68 -2.91 -6.43 -10.42
N ASP A 69 -3.16 -6.97 -11.62
CA ASP A 69 -2.60 -8.26 -12.02
C ASP A 69 -1.16 -8.15 -12.50
N SER A 70 -0.76 -6.97 -12.98
CA SER A 70 0.58 -6.76 -13.52
C SER A 70 1.14 -5.41 -13.13
N LEU A 71 2.47 -5.31 -13.14
CA LEU A 71 3.13 -4.05 -12.85
C LEU A 71 2.81 -2.98 -13.90
N SER A 72 2.72 -3.37 -15.17
CA SER A 72 2.41 -2.40 -16.21
C SER A 72 1.01 -1.81 -16.03
N ALA A 73 0.04 -2.59 -15.56
CA ALA A 73 -1.30 -2.08 -15.26
C ALA A 73 -1.25 -1.08 -14.10
N ALA A 74 -0.46 -1.37 -13.07
CA ALA A 74 -0.31 -0.47 -11.92
C ALA A 74 0.34 0.84 -12.33
N VAL A 75 1.42 0.77 -13.11
CA VAL A 75 2.17 1.95 -13.54
C VAL A 75 1.34 2.83 -14.47
N ALA A 76 0.49 2.23 -15.29
CA ALA A 76 -0.35 2.98 -16.23
C ALA A 76 -1.29 3.96 -15.53
N THR A 77 -1.63 3.74 -14.25
CA THR A 77 -2.51 4.63 -13.49
C THR A 77 -1.74 5.60 -12.60
N CYS A 78 -0.41 5.53 -12.59
CA CYS A 78 0.42 6.43 -11.79
C CYS A 78 0.84 7.63 -12.64
N HIS A 79 0.70 8.81 -12.07
CA HIS A 79 1.05 10.05 -12.76
C HIS A 79 2.03 10.86 -11.95
#